data_de7f928f8b053ccc0631628e215cd176
#
_entry.id   de7f928f8b053ccc0631628e215cd176
#
_cell.length_a   1.000
_cell.length_b   1.000
_cell.length_c   1.000
_cell.angle_alpha   90.00
_cell.angle_beta   90.00
_cell.angle_gamma   90.00
#
_symmetry.space_group_name_H-M   'P 1'
#
loop_
_entity.id
_entity.type
_entity.pdbx_description
1 polymer ?
#
loop_
_entity_poly.entity_id
_entity_poly.type
_entity_poly.pdbx_seq_one_letter_code
_entity_poly.pdbx_strand_id
1 'polypeptide(L)'
;AGCENIQAQLAALGFNVTVSTYEVNTGEQMLFDGTLELGCCKCDMLSTNPKAGLGTYFNSNATKPAVRITEIYPEMDAIYAKAVASTDHEEIMGYCQEMHDLLMDNAAGIPMAGECRWYIYNSKLSNVIADNQTLRVYWRWANIES
;
A
#
# COMPACT_ATOMS: atom_id res chain seq x y z
N ALA A 1 10.24 10.05 12.19
CA ALA A 1 11.10 8.92 12.67
C ALA A 1 11.49 7.96 11.52
N GLY A 2 10.56 7.38 10.74
CA GLY A 2 10.91 6.41 9.67
C GLY A 2 11.77 7.03 8.57
N CYS A 3 11.34 8.13 7.99
CA CYS A 3 12.07 8.81 6.91
C CYS A 3 13.43 9.36 7.36
N GLU A 4 13.56 9.83 8.59
CA GLU A 4 14.84 10.29 9.16
C GLU A 4 15.82 9.13 9.32
N ASN A 5 15.34 7.95 9.67
CA ASN A 5 16.19 6.76 9.74
C ASN A 5 16.70 6.35 8.35
N ILE A 6 15.84 6.38 7.33
CA ILE A 6 16.22 6.14 5.93
C ILE A 6 17.23 7.18 5.47
N GLN A 7 16.99 8.46 5.76
CA GLN A 7 17.92 9.55 5.46
C GLN A 7 19.31 9.26 6.04
N ALA A 8 19.37 8.85 7.31
CA ALA A 8 20.65 8.56 7.96
C ALA A 8 21.38 7.36 7.31
N GLN A 9 20.65 6.32 6.93
CA GLN A 9 21.22 5.15 6.24
C GLN A 9 21.73 5.52 4.84
N LEU A 10 20.98 6.30 4.08
CA LEU A 10 21.38 6.76 2.75
C LEU A 10 22.58 7.72 2.83
N ALA A 11 22.62 8.59 3.84
CA ALA A 11 23.76 9.47 4.08
C ALA A 11 25.06 8.68 4.40
N ALA A 12 24.93 7.56 5.13
CA ALA A 12 26.07 6.68 5.39
C ALA A 12 26.61 5.99 4.11
N LEU A 13 25.80 5.90 3.08
CA LEU A 13 26.18 5.39 1.75
C LEU A 13 26.68 6.52 0.82
N GLY A 14 26.73 7.76 1.28
CA GLY A 14 27.20 8.90 0.53
C GLY A 14 26.15 9.68 -0.26
N PHE A 15 24.85 9.34 -0.08
CA PHE A 15 23.78 10.11 -0.69
C PHE A 15 23.47 11.38 0.09
N ASN A 16 23.26 12.48 -0.61
CA ASN A 16 22.77 13.72 -0.01
C ASN A 16 21.24 13.74 -0.08
N VAL A 17 20.57 13.42 1.03
CA VAL A 17 19.11 13.28 1.10
C VAL A 17 18.51 14.34 2.00
N THR A 18 17.50 15.05 1.51
CA THR A 18 16.71 16.01 2.29
C THR A 18 15.32 15.44 2.52
N VAL A 19 14.89 15.38 3.77
CA VAL A 19 13.52 14.97 4.11
C VAL A 19 12.62 16.18 4.13
N SER A 20 11.58 16.14 3.30
CA SER A 20 10.50 17.14 3.28
C SER A 20 9.18 16.47 3.67
N THR A 21 8.34 17.20 4.37
CA THR A 21 7.01 16.74 4.76
C THR A 21 5.96 17.57 4.06
N TYR A 22 4.92 16.90 3.55
CA TYR A 22 3.83 17.51 2.82
C TYR A 22 2.50 17.15 3.48
N GLU A 23 1.49 17.99 3.22
CA GLU A 23 0.11 17.60 3.47
C GLU A 23 -0.22 16.35 2.62
N VAL A 24 -1.07 15.44 3.13
CA VAL A 24 -1.27 14.12 2.56
C VAL A 24 -1.65 14.16 1.07
N ASN A 25 -2.66 14.94 0.71
CA ASN A 25 -3.13 14.99 -0.68
C ASN A 25 -2.08 15.60 -1.62
N THR A 26 -1.36 16.63 -1.14
CA THR A 26 -0.27 17.25 -1.91
C THR A 26 0.88 16.28 -2.12
N GLY A 27 1.30 15.58 -1.05
CA GLY A 27 2.38 14.60 -1.13
C GLY A 27 2.02 13.41 -2.02
N GLU A 28 0.78 12.88 -1.93
CA GLU A 28 0.30 11.83 -2.82
C GLU A 28 0.32 12.30 -4.28
N GLN A 29 -0.17 13.50 -4.57
CA GLN A 29 -0.17 14.04 -5.93
C GLN A 29 1.25 14.17 -6.49
N MET A 30 2.17 14.72 -5.72
CA MET A 30 3.58 14.85 -6.11
C MET A 30 4.24 13.49 -6.36
N LEU A 31 3.87 12.48 -5.57
CA LEU A 31 4.34 11.11 -5.77
C LEU A 31 3.79 10.55 -7.09
N PHE A 32 2.50 10.69 -7.35
CA PHE A 32 1.85 10.16 -8.55
C PHE A 32 2.29 10.89 -9.83
N ASP A 33 2.55 12.19 -9.76
CA ASP A 33 3.06 12.98 -10.88
C ASP A 33 4.57 12.79 -11.14
N GLY A 34 5.28 12.06 -10.27
CA GLY A 34 6.72 11.85 -10.38
C GLY A 34 7.56 13.07 -10.03
N THR A 35 7.01 14.04 -9.31
CA THR A 35 7.72 15.22 -8.84
C THR A 35 8.69 14.88 -7.71
N LEU A 36 8.42 13.81 -6.96
CA LEU A 36 9.31 13.30 -5.91
C LEU A 36 10.22 12.21 -6.48
N GLU A 37 11.50 12.31 -6.23
CA GLU A 37 12.49 11.27 -6.59
C GLU A 37 12.31 10.02 -5.73
N LEU A 38 12.00 10.20 -4.44
CA LEU A 38 11.70 9.14 -3.48
C LEU A 38 10.54 9.59 -2.59
N GLY A 39 9.49 8.81 -2.55
CA GLY A 39 8.31 9.06 -1.71
C GLY A 39 8.10 7.96 -0.69
N CYS A 40 7.80 8.35 0.56
CA CYS A 40 7.31 7.43 1.56
C CYS A 40 5.80 7.65 1.71
N CYS A 41 5.02 6.70 1.27
CA CYS A 41 3.57 6.77 1.33
C CYS A 41 2.97 5.51 1.93
N LYS A 42 1.71 5.60 2.30
CA LYS A 42 0.92 4.47 2.74
C LYS A 42 0.09 3.95 1.56
N CYS A 43 0.21 2.67 1.28
CA CYS A 43 -0.67 1.98 0.34
C CYS A 43 -1.73 1.20 1.13
N ASP A 44 -2.97 1.66 1.08
CA ASP A 44 -4.10 0.99 1.73
C ASP A 44 -4.76 0.00 0.78
N MET A 45 -4.59 -1.29 1.04
CA MET A 45 -5.34 -2.34 0.36
C MET A 45 -6.63 -2.63 1.16
N LEU A 46 -7.61 -1.74 1.04
CA LEU A 46 -8.87 -1.81 1.79
C LEU A 46 -9.87 -2.86 1.26
N SER A 47 -9.38 -3.87 0.55
CA SER A 47 -10.21 -4.92 -0.02
C SER A 47 -9.61 -6.29 0.22
N THR A 48 -10.48 -7.27 0.49
CA THR A 48 -10.10 -8.69 0.50
C THR A 48 -9.82 -9.24 -0.90
N ASN A 49 -10.16 -8.48 -1.93
CA ASN A 49 -9.93 -8.86 -3.32
C ASN A 49 -8.55 -8.34 -3.76
N PRO A 50 -7.56 -9.22 -3.97
CA PRO A 50 -6.22 -8.81 -4.36
C PRO A 50 -6.19 -8.07 -5.70
N LYS A 51 -7.13 -8.36 -6.62
CA LYS A 51 -7.25 -7.64 -7.89
C LYS A 51 -7.50 -6.14 -7.72
N ALA A 52 -8.21 -5.76 -6.64
CA ALA A 52 -8.47 -4.35 -6.37
C ALA A 52 -7.18 -3.57 -6.06
N GLY A 53 -6.27 -4.18 -5.33
CA GLY A 53 -4.95 -3.59 -5.05
C GLY A 53 -4.11 -3.46 -6.33
N LEU A 54 -4.03 -4.52 -7.12
CA LEU A 54 -3.31 -4.50 -8.40
C LEU A 54 -3.88 -3.42 -9.33
N GLY A 55 -5.21 -3.29 -9.41
CA GLY A 55 -5.87 -2.29 -10.23
C GLY A 55 -5.70 -0.85 -9.73
N THR A 56 -5.53 -0.66 -8.43
CA THR A 56 -5.42 0.68 -7.85
C THR A 56 -4.00 1.25 -7.96
N TYR A 57 -2.96 0.40 -7.83
CA TYR A 57 -1.59 0.85 -7.60
C TYR A 57 -0.58 0.40 -8.65
N PHE A 58 -0.79 -0.76 -9.31
CA PHE A 58 0.27 -1.49 -9.98
C PHE A 58 0.01 -1.85 -11.45
N ASN A 59 -0.68 -0.99 -12.18
CA ASN A 59 -0.82 -1.10 -13.66
C ASN A 59 -0.76 0.28 -14.30
N SER A 60 -0.62 0.32 -15.63
CA SER A 60 -0.49 1.57 -16.37
C SER A 60 -1.69 2.51 -16.24
N ASN A 61 -2.88 1.97 -15.96
CA ASN A 61 -4.12 2.71 -15.78
C ASN A 61 -4.51 2.87 -14.29
N ALA A 62 -3.56 2.63 -13.37
CA ALA A 62 -3.82 2.73 -11.95
C ALA A 62 -4.29 4.14 -11.55
N THR A 63 -5.31 4.19 -10.70
CA THR A 63 -5.83 5.49 -10.20
C THR A 63 -4.87 6.16 -9.23
N LYS A 64 -4.00 5.39 -8.59
CA LYS A 64 -2.96 5.83 -7.66
C LYS A 64 -1.64 5.12 -7.99
N PRO A 65 -0.97 5.45 -9.09
CA PRO A 65 0.19 4.71 -9.55
C PRO A 65 1.33 4.80 -8.53
N ALA A 66 1.67 3.66 -7.93
CA ALA A 66 2.75 3.55 -6.94
C ALA A 66 4.11 3.24 -7.57
N VAL A 67 4.15 2.95 -8.87
CA VAL A 67 5.36 2.57 -9.60
C VAL A 67 5.74 3.68 -10.57
N ARG A 68 7.04 3.96 -10.66
CA ARG A 68 7.61 4.97 -11.56
C ARG A 68 8.47 4.39 -12.68
N ILE A 69 8.73 3.10 -12.63
CA ILE A 69 9.48 2.39 -13.68
C ILE A 69 8.49 2.01 -14.76
N THR A 70 8.29 2.91 -15.73
CA THR A 70 7.29 2.74 -16.81
C THR A 70 7.62 1.60 -17.76
N GLU A 71 8.89 1.21 -17.82
CA GLU A 71 9.37 0.11 -18.65
C GLU A 71 8.79 -1.24 -18.27
N ILE A 72 8.40 -1.43 -17.00
CA ILE A 72 7.79 -2.68 -16.54
C ILE A 72 6.26 -2.72 -16.70
N TYR A 73 5.61 -1.59 -17.07
CA TYR A 73 4.16 -1.54 -17.22
C TYR A 73 3.58 -2.56 -18.22
N PRO A 74 4.19 -2.83 -19.38
CA PRO A 74 3.64 -3.82 -20.31
C PRO A 74 3.53 -5.22 -19.68
N GLU A 75 4.51 -5.61 -18.86
CA GLU A 75 4.50 -6.89 -18.14
C GLU A 75 3.52 -6.86 -16.98
N MET A 76 3.49 -5.79 -16.21
CA MET A 76 2.53 -5.59 -15.13
C MET A 76 1.08 -5.65 -15.65
N ASP A 77 0.79 -4.99 -16.75
CA ASP A 77 -0.53 -4.98 -17.38
C ASP A 77 -0.94 -6.37 -17.87
N ALA A 78 0.02 -7.13 -18.43
CA ALA A 78 -0.23 -8.51 -18.85
C ALA A 78 -0.54 -9.44 -17.67
N ILE A 79 0.18 -9.30 -16.56
CA ILE A 79 -0.10 -10.07 -15.33
C ILE A 79 -1.46 -9.66 -14.75
N TYR A 80 -1.74 -8.37 -14.69
CA TYR A 80 -3.02 -7.85 -14.20
C TYR A 80 -4.21 -8.33 -15.04
N ALA A 81 -4.08 -8.35 -16.35
CA ALA A 81 -5.11 -8.85 -17.26
C ALA A 81 -5.44 -10.33 -16.98
N LYS A 82 -4.42 -11.17 -16.77
CA LYS A 82 -4.61 -12.57 -16.39
C LYS A 82 -5.33 -12.69 -15.03
N ALA A 83 -4.89 -11.91 -14.03
CA ALA A 83 -5.51 -11.90 -12.72
C ALA A 83 -6.99 -11.49 -12.77
N VAL A 84 -7.34 -10.49 -13.59
CA VAL A 84 -8.73 -10.05 -13.76
C VAL A 84 -9.58 -11.12 -14.46
N ALA A 85 -9.04 -11.83 -15.43
CA ALA A 85 -9.73 -12.85 -16.19
C ALA A 85 -10.00 -14.13 -15.37
N SER A 86 -9.16 -14.44 -14.38
CA SER A 86 -9.32 -15.63 -13.53
C SER A 86 -10.39 -15.43 -12.46
N THR A 87 -11.08 -16.52 -12.12
CA THR A 87 -11.95 -16.64 -10.95
C THR A 87 -11.39 -17.62 -9.91
N ASP A 88 -10.29 -18.27 -10.23
CA ASP A 88 -9.60 -19.18 -9.33
C ASP A 88 -8.72 -18.43 -8.35
N HIS A 89 -8.85 -18.74 -7.06
CA HIS A 89 -8.11 -18.03 -6.01
C HIS A 89 -6.61 -18.30 -6.07
N GLU A 90 -6.22 -19.54 -6.32
CA GLU A 90 -4.81 -19.94 -6.37
C GLU A 90 -4.10 -19.29 -7.56
N GLU A 91 -4.74 -19.26 -8.72
CA GLU A 91 -4.22 -18.56 -9.90
C GLU A 91 -4.05 -17.07 -9.62
N ILE A 92 -5.04 -16.43 -9.01
CA ILE A 92 -4.97 -14.99 -8.68
C ILE A 92 -3.80 -14.73 -7.71
N MET A 93 -3.60 -15.58 -6.71
CA MET A 93 -2.48 -15.45 -5.78
C MET A 93 -1.14 -15.68 -6.48
N GLY A 94 -1.07 -16.61 -7.45
CA GLY A 94 0.10 -16.79 -8.32
C GLY A 94 0.44 -15.52 -9.09
N TYR A 95 -0.53 -14.86 -9.70
CA TYR A 95 -0.32 -13.58 -10.40
C TYR A 95 0.07 -12.44 -9.45
N CYS A 96 -0.43 -12.44 -8.22
CA CYS A 96 0.03 -11.49 -7.22
C CYS A 96 1.51 -11.70 -6.87
N GLN A 97 1.95 -12.96 -6.81
CA GLN A 97 3.36 -13.30 -6.59
C GLN A 97 4.23 -12.88 -7.78
N GLU A 98 3.80 -13.17 -9.02
CA GLU A 98 4.52 -12.72 -10.23
C GLU A 98 4.69 -11.19 -10.23
N MET A 99 3.63 -10.45 -9.88
CA MET A 99 3.68 -8.99 -9.78
C MET A 99 4.63 -8.52 -8.69
N HIS A 100 4.59 -9.16 -7.52
CA HIS A 100 5.51 -8.86 -6.41
C HIS A 100 6.97 -9.05 -6.83
N ASP A 101 7.28 -10.16 -7.46
CA ASP A 101 8.65 -10.48 -7.88
C ASP A 101 9.14 -9.45 -8.91
N LEU A 102 8.31 -9.09 -9.88
CA LEU A 102 8.61 -8.05 -10.86
C LEU A 102 8.91 -6.69 -10.20
N LEU A 103 8.12 -6.30 -9.19
CA LEU A 103 8.32 -5.05 -8.46
C LEU A 103 9.62 -5.07 -7.63
N MET A 104 9.93 -6.19 -7.01
CA MET A 104 11.15 -6.34 -6.20
C MET A 104 12.41 -6.41 -7.05
N ASP A 105 12.39 -7.14 -8.16
CA ASP A 105 13.52 -7.27 -9.07
C ASP A 105 13.91 -5.94 -9.72
N ASN A 106 12.93 -5.06 -9.93
CA ASN A 106 13.14 -3.72 -10.47
C ASN A 106 13.31 -2.65 -9.37
N ALA A 107 13.36 -3.02 -8.10
CA ALA A 107 13.42 -2.09 -6.96
C ALA A 107 12.36 -0.97 -7.05
N ALA A 108 11.18 -1.29 -7.57
CA ALA A 108 10.10 -0.32 -7.82
C ALA A 108 9.49 0.22 -6.51
N GLY A 109 9.64 -0.49 -5.43
CA GLY A 109 9.19 -0.09 -4.10
C GLY A 109 9.84 -0.92 -3.01
N ILE A 110 10.02 -0.32 -1.85
CA ILE A 110 10.60 -0.98 -0.67
C ILE A 110 9.53 -1.07 0.41
N PRO A 111 8.98 -2.27 0.70
CA PRO A 111 8.05 -2.45 1.79
C PRO A 111 8.75 -2.18 3.13
N MET A 112 8.25 -1.22 3.90
CA MET A 112 8.89 -0.83 5.16
C MET A 112 8.25 -1.50 6.38
N ALA A 113 6.93 -1.42 6.49
CA ALA A 113 6.19 -1.96 7.62
C ALA A 113 4.69 -2.07 7.31
N GLY A 114 4.01 -3.01 7.95
CA GLY A 114 2.56 -3.04 8.05
C GLY A 114 2.07 -2.15 9.19
N GLU A 115 1.04 -1.35 8.95
CA GLU A 115 0.42 -0.55 10.00
C GLU A 115 -0.43 -1.42 10.91
N CYS A 116 -0.25 -1.27 12.23
CA CYS A 116 -1.15 -1.80 13.24
C CYS A 116 -2.01 -0.67 13.80
N ARG A 117 -3.33 -0.86 13.84
CA ARG A 117 -4.25 0.06 14.50
C ARG A 117 -4.69 -0.50 15.84
N TRP A 118 -4.63 0.35 16.84
CA TRP A 118 -5.09 0.05 18.18
C TRP A 118 -6.42 0.75 18.43
N TYR A 119 -7.39 0.00 18.94
CA TYR A 119 -8.69 0.53 19.36
C TYR A 119 -8.81 0.40 20.86
N ILE A 120 -8.93 1.52 21.54
CA ILE A 120 -9.11 1.57 22.98
C ILE A 120 -10.53 2.03 23.26
N TYR A 121 -11.28 1.24 24.00
CA TYR A 121 -12.65 1.56 24.38
C TYR A 121 -12.91 1.18 25.84
N ASN A 122 -13.97 1.74 26.41
CA ASN A 122 -14.35 1.49 27.80
C ASN A 122 -14.72 0.02 27.98
N SER A 123 -14.28 -0.60 29.08
CA SER A 123 -14.56 -2.00 29.42
C SER A 123 -16.05 -2.33 29.58
N LYS A 124 -16.89 -1.32 29.78
CA LYS A 124 -18.37 -1.46 29.77
C LYS A 124 -18.98 -1.63 28.36
N LEU A 125 -18.21 -1.45 27.32
CA LEU A 125 -18.66 -1.72 25.97
C LEU A 125 -18.43 -3.19 25.62
N SER A 126 -19.50 -3.87 25.24
CA SER A 126 -19.47 -5.24 24.73
C SER A 126 -19.87 -5.27 23.23
N ASN A 127 -19.61 -6.39 22.57
CA ASN A 127 -19.90 -6.60 21.14
C ASN A 127 -19.27 -5.57 20.21
N VAL A 128 -18.09 -5.05 20.56
CA VAL A 128 -17.30 -4.22 19.67
C VAL A 128 -16.57 -5.11 18.66
N ILE A 129 -16.88 -4.94 17.39
CA ILE A 129 -16.30 -5.74 16.31
C ILE A 129 -15.27 -4.90 15.57
N ALA A 130 -14.01 -5.31 15.62
CA ALA A 130 -12.94 -4.75 14.82
C ALA A 130 -12.72 -5.61 13.58
N ASP A 131 -12.73 -4.96 12.42
CA ASP A 131 -12.40 -5.59 11.15
C ASP A 131 -10.90 -5.33 10.83
N ASN A 132 -10.12 -6.40 10.86
CA ASN A 132 -8.69 -6.33 10.64
C ASN A 132 -8.30 -6.05 9.18
N GLN A 133 -9.24 -6.22 8.25
CA GLN A 133 -8.97 -5.98 6.82
C GLN A 133 -9.22 -4.53 6.42
N THR A 134 -10.38 -3.99 6.81
CA THR A 134 -10.70 -2.59 6.53
C THR A 134 -10.19 -1.64 7.60
N LEU A 135 -9.62 -2.15 8.67
CA LEU A 135 -9.14 -1.38 9.82
C LEU A 135 -10.23 -0.47 10.39
N ARG A 136 -11.47 -0.97 10.44
CA ARG A 136 -12.64 -0.23 10.94
C ARG A 136 -13.22 -0.92 12.16
N VAL A 137 -13.89 -0.13 12.97
CA VAL A 137 -14.69 -0.63 14.10
C VAL A 137 -16.16 -0.46 13.77
N TYR A 138 -16.92 -1.54 13.92
CA TYR A 138 -18.36 -1.54 13.73
C TYR A 138 -19.06 -1.40 15.08
N TRP A 139 -19.61 -0.22 15.33
CA TRP A 139 -20.31 0.12 16.57
C TRP A 139 -21.78 -0.30 16.56
N ARG A 140 -22.30 -0.77 15.44
CA ARG A 140 -23.72 -1.09 15.27
C ARG A 140 -24.25 -2.10 16.29
N TRP A 141 -23.41 -3.00 16.72
CA TRP A 141 -23.78 -4.07 17.67
C TRP A 141 -23.19 -3.84 19.07
N ALA A 142 -22.52 -2.74 19.28
CA ALA A 142 -21.94 -2.42 20.59
C ALA A 142 -23.05 -2.10 21.59
N ASN A 143 -22.91 -2.67 22.78
CA ASN A 143 -23.81 -2.44 23.92
C ASN A 143 -23.05 -1.84 25.08
N ILE A 144 -23.74 -1.08 25.92
CA ILE A 144 -23.21 -0.59 27.19
C ILE A 144 -23.75 -1.49 28.30
N GLU A 145 -22.83 -2.14 29.00
CA GLU A 145 -23.18 -2.93 30.18
C GLU A 145 -23.30 -2.00 31.39
N SER A 146 -24.39 -2.14 32.11
CA SER A 146 -24.70 -1.33 33.29
C SER A 146 -23.84 -1.69 34.52
#